data_3a1680aef1ce219ce7dd319841f7571c
#
_entry.id   3a1680aef1ce219ce7dd319841f7571c
#
_cell.length_a   1.000
_cell.length_b   1.000
_cell.length_c   1.000
_cell.angle_alpha   90.00
_cell.angle_beta   90.00
_cell.angle_gamma   90.00
#
_symmetry.space_group_name_H-M   'P 1'
#
loop_
_entity.id
_entity.type
_entity.pdbx_description
1 polymer ?
#
loop_
_entity_poly.entity_id
_entity_poly.type
_entity_poly.pdbx_seq_one_letter_code
_entity_poly.pdbx_strand_id
1 'polypeptide(L)'
;MTALDVASPVMKAFLAGSLSGTCSTLLFQPLDLVKTRLQQERTGPRLSMVRMVVRVVGEESLAGLWRGVVPSLGKTVPGVGLYFSSMHYIKTSLYDGRPSHLQSVVIGCSARTVAGSVMIPFTVIKTRFESQHYNYRSVGEALKSILKVEGYRGLTRGLVPTLARDVPFSGLYLMFYEHLKAVTPREVKDLQPSAVHFLSGLVAGVLASLVTQPADVVKTELQLARGQGRRVLNTAADILRRQGLAGFTTGFVPRALRRTMMAALAWTVYEKMIKSIGLK
;
A
#
# COMPACT_ATOMS: atom_id res chain seq x y z
N MET A 1 17.67 29.19 -13.65
CA MET A 1 16.39 28.46 -13.82
C MET A 1 16.70 26.98 -13.87
N THR A 2 16.27 26.23 -12.89
CA THR A 2 16.47 24.78 -12.87
C THR A 2 15.44 24.10 -13.78
N ALA A 3 15.78 22.96 -14.37
CA ALA A 3 14.88 22.18 -15.25
C ALA A 3 13.50 21.88 -14.60
N LEU A 4 13.40 21.99 -13.29
CA LEU A 4 12.18 21.86 -12.49
C LEU A 4 11.24 23.06 -12.60
N ASP A 5 11.75 24.25 -12.93
CA ASP A 5 10.91 25.46 -13.02
C ASP A 5 10.02 25.48 -14.25
N VAL A 6 10.42 24.72 -15.31
CA VAL A 6 9.70 24.59 -16.59
C VAL A 6 8.72 23.39 -16.57
N ALA A 7 8.82 22.49 -15.59
CA ALA A 7 7.98 21.30 -15.55
C ALA A 7 6.55 21.63 -15.12
N SER A 8 5.57 20.98 -15.79
CA SER A 8 4.16 21.10 -15.43
C SER A 8 3.89 20.68 -13.97
N PRO A 9 2.85 21.23 -13.31
CA PRO A 9 2.50 20.83 -11.94
C PRO A 9 2.33 19.31 -11.76
N VAL A 10 1.85 18.62 -12.78
CA VAL A 10 1.71 17.14 -12.81
C VAL A 10 3.07 16.46 -12.78
N MET A 11 4.04 16.98 -13.56
CA MET A 11 5.41 16.44 -13.59
C MET A 11 6.13 16.65 -12.26
N LYS A 12 5.98 17.81 -11.64
CA LYS A 12 6.53 18.08 -10.28
C LYS A 12 5.95 17.13 -9.25
N ALA A 13 4.63 16.91 -9.26
CA ALA A 13 3.96 15.97 -8.38
C ALA A 13 4.39 14.52 -8.66
N PHE A 14 4.56 14.14 -9.92
CA PHE A 14 5.07 12.81 -10.30
C PHE A 14 6.49 12.58 -9.79
N LEU A 15 7.40 13.51 -10.00
CA LEU A 15 8.80 13.39 -9.56
C LEU A 15 8.90 13.34 -8.03
N ALA A 16 8.23 14.25 -7.33
CA ALA A 16 8.21 14.26 -5.86
C ALA A 16 7.58 12.99 -5.29
N GLY A 17 6.46 12.54 -5.85
CA GLY A 17 5.80 11.29 -5.46
C GLY A 17 6.64 10.05 -5.74
N SER A 18 7.31 10.00 -6.88
CA SER A 18 8.20 8.89 -7.26
C SER A 18 9.43 8.82 -6.35
N LEU A 19 10.06 9.95 -6.07
CA LEU A 19 11.21 10.03 -5.16
C LEU A 19 10.81 9.62 -3.73
N SER A 20 9.74 10.20 -3.20
CA SER A 20 9.21 9.85 -1.89
C SER A 20 8.81 8.38 -1.80
N GLY A 21 8.14 7.85 -2.84
CA GLY A 21 7.75 6.46 -2.94
C GLY A 21 8.96 5.51 -3.00
N THR A 22 10.02 5.90 -3.72
CA THR A 22 11.27 5.15 -3.79
C THR A 22 11.96 5.07 -2.42
N CYS A 23 12.16 6.20 -1.76
CA CYS A 23 12.73 6.25 -0.41
C CYS A 23 11.90 5.43 0.58
N SER A 24 10.57 5.59 0.55
CA SER A 24 9.65 4.82 1.38
C SER A 24 9.74 3.31 1.10
N THR A 25 9.83 2.91 -0.18
CA THR A 25 9.98 1.50 -0.56
C THR A 25 11.27 0.92 -0.02
N LEU A 26 12.40 1.61 -0.18
CA LEU A 26 13.69 1.14 0.31
C LEU A 26 13.72 1.00 1.84
N LEU A 27 13.17 1.97 2.57
CA LEU A 27 13.17 1.97 4.03
C LEU A 27 12.22 0.93 4.63
N PHE A 28 11.04 0.73 4.01
CA PHE A 28 9.98 -0.09 4.61
C PHE A 28 9.79 -1.45 3.94
N GLN A 29 10.63 -1.81 2.96
CA GLN A 29 10.60 -3.13 2.33
C GLN A 29 10.68 -4.30 3.36
N PRO A 30 11.53 -4.24 4.40
CA PRO A 30 11.56 -5.29 5.42
C PRO A 30 10.18 -5.56 6.06
N LEU A 31 9.40 -4.50 6.34
CA LEU A 31 8.05 -4.65 6.92
C LEU A 31 7.06 -5.26 5.93
N ASP A 32 7.17 -4.93 4.64
CA ASP A 32 6.35 -5.52 3.58
C ASP A 32 6.63 -7.02 3.44
N LEU A 33 7.92 -7.39 3.41
CA LEU A 33 8.33 -8.79 3.31
C LEU A 33 7.86 -9.59 4.52
N VAL A 34 8.09 -9.11 5.73
CA VAL A 34 7.67 -9.79 6.97
C VAL A 34 6.15 -9.95 6.99
N LYS A 35 5.39 -8.92 6.59
CA LYS A 35 3.94 -9.00 6.46
C LYS A 35 3.53 -10.13 5.51
N THR A 36 4.09 -10.16 4.29
CA THR A 36 3.75 -11.15 3.27
C THR A 36 4.07 -12.56 3.74
N ARG A 37 5.20 -12.77 4.43
CA ARG A 37 5.59 -14.07 4.97
C ARG A 37 4.72 -14.52 6.14
N LEU A 38 4.34 -13.62 7.04
CA LEU A 38 3.39 -13.94 8.11
C LEU A 38 2.02 -14.36 7.54
N GLN A 39 1.58 -13.69 6.48
CA GLN A 39 0.33 -14.04 5.79
C GLN A 39 0.42 -15.34 4.99
N GLN A 40 1.62 -15.73 4.59
CA GLN A 40 1.88 -16.96 3.84
C GLN A 40 1.95 -18.21 4.73
N GLU A 41 2.32 -18.05 6.00
CA GLU A 41 2.55 -19.19 6.92
C GLU A 41 1.21 -19.85 7.27
N ARG A 42 0.98 -21.03 6.64
CA ARG A 42 -0.33 -21.73 6.70
C ARG A 42 -0.39 -22.84 7.72
N THR A 43 0.77 -23.35 8.13
CA THR A 43 0.92 -24.52 9.01
C THR A 43 1.85 -24.21 10.15
N GLY A 44 1.36 -24.35 11.38
CA GLY A 44 2.18 -24.16 12.58
C GLY A 44 1.69 -23.06 13.51
N PRO A 45 2.33 -22.90 14.67
CA PRO A 45 2.02 -21.84 15.61
C PRO A 45 2.29 -20.48 14.98
N ARG A 46 1.40 -19.52 15.22
CA ARG A 46 1.55 -18.15 14.70
C ARG A 46 2.87 -17.56 15.14
N LEU A 47 3.73 -17.29 14.19
CA LEU A 47 4.98 -16.59 14.47
C LEU A 47 4.70 -15.12 14.78
N SER A 48 5.40 -14.60 15.79
CA SER A 48 5.44 -13.16 16.02
C SER A 48 6.30 -12.48 14.94
N MET A 49 6.06 -11.18 14.73
CA MET A 49 6.84 -10.38 13.79
C MET A 49 8.35 -10.50 14.03
N VAL A 50 8.77 -10.44 15.29
CA VAL A 50 10.20 -10.52 15.66
C VAL A 50 10.78 -11.89 15.29
N ARG A 51 10.09 -12.98 15.60
CA ARG A 51 10.53 -14.33 15.23
C ARG A 51 10.64 -14.51 13.72
N MET A 52 9.72 -13.90 12.94
CA MET A 52 9.80 -13.93 11.48
C MET A 52 11.03 -13.18 10.98
N VAL A 53 11.36 -12.00 11.53
CA VAL A 53 12.59 -11.26 11.16
C VAL A 53 13.83 -12.10 11.46
N VAL A 54 13.94 -12.66 12.68
CA VAL A 54 15.09 -13.51 13.07
C VAL A 54 15.23 -14.71 12.12
N ARG A 55 14.11 -15.34 11.77
CA ARG A 55 14.10 -16.47 10.83
C ARG A 55 14.60 -16.07 9.44
N VAL A 56 14.11 -14.94 8.88
CA VAL A 56 14.56 -14.44 7.57
C VAL A 56 16.05 -14.13 7.58
N VAL A 57 16.55 -13.47 8.62
CA VAL A 57 17.97 -13.15 8.74
C VAL A 57 18.82 -14.42 8.87
N GLY A 58 18.36 -15.43 9.60
CA GLY A 58 19.05 -16.71 9.77
C GLY A 58 19.06 -17.57 8.49
N GLU A 59 17.96 -17.58 7.71
CA GLU A 59 17.83 -18.41 6.52
C GLU A 59 18.36 -17.73 5.23
N GLU A 60 18.20 -16.41 5.09
CA GLU A 60 18.45 -15.68 3.83
C GLU A 60 19.44 -14.51 3.97
N SER A 61 20.01 -14.29 5.13
CA SER A 61 20.83 -13.12 5.49
C SER A 61 20.05 -11.82 5.68
N LEU A 62 20.74 -10.78 6.15
CA LEU A 62 20.15 -9.45 6.35
C LEU A 62 19.60 -8.86 5.03
N ALA A 63 20.30 -9.09 3.90
CA ALA A 63 19.87 -8.64 2.58
C ALA A 63 18.57 -9.30 2.12
N GLY A 64 18.24 -10.49 2.63
CA GLY A 64 16.96 -11.17 2.38
C GLY A 64 15.74 -10.35 2.76
N LEU A 65 15.85 -9.45 3.74
CA LEU A 65 14.77 -8.53 4.13
C LEU A 65 14.38 -7.53 3.01
N TRP A 66 15.27 -7.26 2.06
CA TRP A 66 15.00 -6.40 0.89
C TRP A 66 14.59 -7.18 -0.36
N ARG A 67 14.35 -8.48 -0.23
CA ARG A 67 13.84 -9.29 -1.35
C ARG A 67 12.51 -8.71 -1.85
N GLY A 68 12.40 -8.50 -3.15
CA GLY A 68 11.22 -7.88 -3.77
C GLY A 68 11.27 -6.35 -3.86
N VAL A 69 12.39 -5.70 -3.54
CA VAL A 69 12.53 -4.25 -3.69
C VAL A 69 12.42 -3.81 -5.16
N VAL A 70 13.01 -4.54 -6.09
CA VAL A 70 12.98 -4.22 -7.53
C VAL A 70 11.55 -4.20 -8.09
N PRO A 71 10.73 -5.26 -7.94
CA PRO A 71 9.33 -5.20 -8.37
C PRO A 71 8.51 -4.18 -7.57
N SER A 72 8.89 -3.86 -6.32
CA SER A 72 8.24 -2.80 -5.54
C SER A 72 8.47 -1.42 -6.17
N LEU A 73 9.71 -1.12 -6.59
CA LEU A 73 10.04 0.11 -7.29
C LEU A 73 9.36 0.19 -8.65
N GLY A 74 9.37 -0.91 -9.42
CA GLY A 74 8.67 -1.02 -10.70
C GLY A 74 7.15 -0.81 -10.59
N LYS A 75 6.57 -1.04 -9.41
CA LYS A 75 5.18 -0.71 -9.11
C LYS A 75 5.02 0.75 -8.69
N THR A 76 5.89 1.26 -7.83
CA THR A 76 5.70 2.57 -7.17
C THR A 76 5.82 3.72 -8.17
N VAL A 77 6.86 3.73 -9.00
CA VAL A 77 7.13 4.84 -9.93
C VAL A 77 6.02 5.00 -10.98
N PRO A 78 5.68 3.96 -11.80
CA PRO A 78 4.60 4.12 -12.78
C PRO A 78 3.22 4.26 -12.11
N GLY A 79 3.03 3.62 -10.94
CA GLY A 79 1.77 3.69 -10.20
C GLY A 79 1.41 5.10 -9.73
N VAL A 80 2.40 5.89 -9.32
CA VAL A 80 2.23 7.30 -8.96
C VAL A 80 1.84 8.12 -10.21
N GLY A 81 2.52 7.92 -11.32
CA GLY A 81 2.22 8.61 -12.58
C GLY A 81 0.81 8.31 -13.07
N LEU A 82 0.43 7.04 -13.12
CA LEU A 82 -0.92 6.62 -13.52
C LEU A 82 -1.99 7.20 -12.60
N TYR A 83 -1.76 7.22 -11.30
CA TYR A 83 -2.72 7.78 -10.35
C TYR A 83 -2.96 9.28 -10.59
N PHE A 84 -1.89 10.08 -10.68
CA PHE A 84 -2.03 11.51 -10.90
C PHE A 84 -2.58 11.86 -12.30
N SER A 85 -2.15 11.14 -13.34
CA SER A 85 -2.68 11.33 -14.70
C SER A 85 -4.16 10.98 -14.78
N SER A 86 -4.58 9.85 -14.18
CA SER A 86 -5.99 9.46 -14.12
C SER A 86 -6.82 10.46 -13.32
N MET A 87 -6.30 10.92 -12.18
CA MET A 87 -6.98 11.91 -11.35
C MET A 87 -7.16 13.25 -12.09
N HIS A 88 -6.13 13.70 -12.79
CA HIS A 88 -6.20 14.92 -13.59
C HIS A 88 -7.22 14.78 -14.73
N TYR A 89 -7.14 13.69 -15.49
CA TYR A 89 -8.07 13.42 -16.59
C TYR A 89 -9.54 13.35 -16.13
N ILE A 90 -9.82 12.60 -15.05
CA ILE A 90 -11.17 12.47 -14.51
C ILE A 90 -11.69 13.84 -14.04
N LYS A 91 -10.84 14.63 -13.37
CA LYS A 91 -11.20 15.95 -12.90
C LYS A 91 -11.55 16.90 -14.06
N THR A 92 -10.73 16.94 -15.09
CA THR A 92 -10.92 17.86 -16.23
C THR A 92 -12.02 17.43 -17.18
N SER A 93 -12.31 16.12 -17.29
CA SER A 93 -13.31 15.60 -18.23
C SER A 93 -14.72 15.52 -17.66
N LEU A 94 -14.87 15.40 -16.34
CA LEU A 94 -16.17 15.16 -15.70
C LEU A 94 -16.66 16.34 -14.85
N TYR A 95 -15.80 17.29 -14.53
CA TYR A 95 -16.16 18.40 -13.63
C TYR A 95 -15.63 19.73 -14.11
N ASP A 96 -16.55 20.66 -14.33
CA ASP A 96 -16.22 22.05 -14.61
C ASP A 96 -16.08 22.84 -13.30
N GLY A 97 -14.87 23.27 -12.98
CA GLY A 97 -14.56 24.09 -11.80
C GLY A 97 -14.01 23.31 -10.60
N ARG A 98 -14.26 23.82 -9.38
CA ARG A 98 -13.78 23.19 -8.14
C ARG A 98 -14.70 22.05 -7.70
N PRO A 99 -14.20 20.81 -7.64
CA PRO A 99 -15.03 19.68 -7.23
C PRO A 99 -15.45 19.81 -5.75
N SER A 100 -16.67 19.40 -5.44
CA SER A 100 -17.14 19.26 -4.06
C SER A 100 -16.37 18.15 -3.31
N HIS A 101 -16.56 18.07 -1.99
CA HIS A 101 -15.89 17.03 -1.17
C HIS A 101 -16.23 15.61 -1.65
N LEU A 102 -17.52 15.33 -1.95
CA LEU A 102 -17.95 14.03 -2.47
C LEU A 102 -17.37 13.74 -3.85
N GLN A 103 -17.38 14.72 -4.75
CA GLN A 103 -16.77 14.59 -6.06
C GLN A 103 -15.26 14.31 -5.97
N SER A 104 -14.56 14.97 -5.05
CA SER A 104 -13.14 14.71 -4.80
C SER A 104 -12.87 13.28 -4.34
N VAL A 105 -13.74 12.72 -3.48
CA VAL A 105 -13.67 11.31 -3.07
C VAL A 105 -13.88 10.38 -4.25
N VAL A 106 -14.91 10.62 -5.08
CA VAL A 106 -15.19 9.82 -6.28
C VAL A 106 -14.03 9.86 -7.27
N ILE A 107 -13.48 11.06 -7.54
CA ILE A 107 -12.30 11.22 -8.41
C ILE A 107 -11.13 10.39 -7.87
N GLY A 108 -10.83 10.52 -6.57
CA GLY A 108 -9.73 9.78 -5.93
C GLY A 108 -9.93 8.27 -5.98
N CYS A 109 -11.13 7.77 -5.70
CA CYS A 109 -11.47 6.35 -5.78
C CYS A 109 -11.35 5.82 -7.21
N SER A 110 -11.87 6.55 -8.20
CA SER A 110 -11.81 6.16 -9.62
C SER A 110 -10.37 6.14 -10.13
N ALA A 111 -9.59 7.19 -9.86
CA ALA A 111 -8.17 7.24 -10.21
C ALA A 111 -7.38 6.11 -9.54
N ARG A 112 -7.67 5.79 -8.28
CA ARG A 112 -7.06 4.65 -7.56
C ARG A 112 -7.44 3.32 -8.19
N THR A 113 -8.69 3.15 -8.62
CA THR A 113 -9.16 1.94 -9.30
C THR A 113 -8.44 1.73 -10.62
N VAL A 114 -8.34 2.76 -11.47
CA VAL A 114 -7.63 2.69 -12.74
C VAL A 114 -6.15 2.36 -12.53
N ALA A 115 -5.44 3.15 -11.72
CA ALA A 115 -4.03 2.92 -11.44
C ALA A 115 -3.77 1.55 -10.80
N GLY A 116 -4.63 1.13 -9.87
CA GLY A 116 -4.55 -0.17 -9.21
C GLY A 116 -4.73 -1.33 -10.19
N SER A 117 -5.71 -1.24 -11.09
CA SER A 117 -5.99 -2.28 -12.09
C SER A 117 -4.84 -2.46 -13.08
N VAL A 118 -4.27 -1.35 -13.57
CA VAL A 118 -3.11 -1.39 -14.47
C VAL A 118 -1.87 -1.94 -13.77
N MET A 119 -1.69 -1.61 -12.47
CA MET A 119 -0.51 -2.01 -11.71
C MET A 119 -0.63 -3.39 -11.02
N ILE A 120 -1.75 -4.12 -11.22
CA ILE A 120 -1.94 -5.42 -10.58
C ILE A 120 -0.86 -6.45 -10.94
N PRO A 121 -0.38 -6.57 -12.20
CA PRO A 121 0.69 -7.50 -12.56
C PRO A 121 1.95 -7.30 -11.72
N PHE A 122 2.37 -6.05 -11.56
CA PHE A 122 3.54 -5.71 -10.72
C PHE A 122 3.30 -6.04 -9.25
N THR A 123 2.06 -5.90 -8.77
CA THR A 123 1.69 -6.26 -7.40
C THR A 123 1.79 -7.77 -7.19
N VAL A 124 1.33 -8.59 -8.15
CA VAL A 124 1.45 -10.05 -8.09
C VAL A 124 2.92 -10.48 -8.09
N ILE A 125 3.73 -9.93 -9.02
CA ILE A 125 5.16 -10.23 -9.09
C ILE A 125 5.84 -9.86 -7.76
N LYS A 126 5.59 -8.65 -7.23
CA LYS A 126 6.13 -8.21 -5.94
C LYS A 126 5.82 -9.22 -4.83
N THR A 127 4.54 -9.57 -4.67
CA THR A 127 4.09 -10.47 -3.61
C THR A 127 4.76 -11.85 -3.71
N ARG A 128 4.95 -12.36 -4.94
CA ARG A 128 5.66 -13.63 -5.18
C ARG A 128 7.15 -13.55 -4.87
N PHE A 129 7.80 -12.43 -5.16
CA PHE A 129 9.19 -12.20 -4.78
C PHE A 129 9.40 -12.15 -3.26
N GLU A 130 8.47 -11.56 -2.53
CA GLU A 130 8.50 -11.48 -1.07
C GLU A 130 8.25 -12.84 -0.41
N SER A 131 7.61 -13.78 -1.13
CA SER A 131 7.25 -15.09 -0.61
C SER A 131 8.43 -16.07 -0.64
N GLN A 132 8.42 -17.08 0.26
CA GLN A 132 9.39 -18.18 0.24
C GLN A 132 9.09 -19.25 -0.82
N HIS A 133 7.86 -19.26 -1.37
CA HIS A 133 7.43 -20.32 -2.29
C HIS A 133 7.96 -20.17 -3.71
N TYR A 134 8.48 -18.99 -4.06
CA TYR A 134 8.97 -18.67 -5.39
C TYR A 134 10.40 -18.17 -5.33
N ASN A 135 11.27 -18.77 -6.12
CA ASN A 135 12.70 -18.41 -6.16
C ASN A 135 13.06 -17.81 -7.52
N TYR A 136 12.49 -16.65 -7.84
CA TYR A 136 12.79 -15.95 -9.08
C TYR A 136 14.08 -15.14 -8.96
N ARG A 137 14.90 -15.18 -10.02
CA ARG A 137 16.14 -14.40 -10.12
C ARG A 137 15.91 -13.00 -10.69
N SER A 138 14.87 -12.84 -11.52
CA SER A 138 14.55 -11.57 -12.16
C SER A 138 13.04 -11.37 -12.33
N VAL A 139 12.63 -10.09 -12.48
CA VAL A 139 11.22 -9.72 -12.77
C VAL A 139 10.74 -10.33 -14.09
N GLY A 140 11.64 -10.38 -15.11
CA GLY A 140 11.34 -10.99 -16.41
C GLY A 140 11.13 -12.49 -16.32
N GLU A 141 11.90 -13.21 -15.51
CA GLU A 141 11.72 -14.63 -15.25
C GLU A 141 10.39 -14.89 -14.53
N ALA A 142 10.05 -14.09 -13.51
CA ALA A 142 8.78 -14.19 -12.83
C ALA A 142 7.61 -14.00 -13.79
N LEU A 143 7.67 -12.96 -14.64
CA LEU A 143 6.64 -12.68 -15.64
C LEU A 143 6.46 -13.86 -16.62
N LYS A 144 7.57 -14.36 -17.21
CA LYS A 144 7.54 -15.50 -18.12
C LYS A 144 7.01 -16.76 -17.45
N SER A 145 7.43 -17.04 -16.22
CA SER A 145 6.97 -18.20 -15.44
C SER A 145 5.46 -18.13 -15.17
N ILE A 146 4.96 -16.95 -14.76
CA ILE A 146 3.53 -16.76 -14.50
C ILE A 146 2.72 -16.94 -15.77
N LEU A 147 3.14 -16.32 -16.88
CA LEU A 147 2.46 -16.44 -18.16
C LEU A 147 2.45 -17.89 -18.70
N LYS A 148 3.56 -18.63 -18.55
CA LYS A 148 3.67 -20.01 -19.01
C LYS A 148 2.80 -20.97 -18.19
N VAL A 149 2.72 -20.79 -16.86
CA VAL A 149 2.04 -21.74 -15.96
C VAL A 149 0.57 -21.38 -15.75
N GLU A 150 0.25 -20.10 -15.62
CA GLU A 150 -1.05 -19.60 -15.19
C GLU A 150 -1.74 -18.70 -16.23
N GLY A 151 -1.03 -18.34 -17.29
CA GLY A 151 -1.51 -17.43 -18.32
C GLY A 151 -1.74 -16.00 -17.78
N TYR A 152 -2.47 -15.20 -18.56
CA TYR A 152 -2.81 -13.81 -18.17
C TYR A 152 -3.63 -13.73 -16.88
N ARG A 153 -4.43 -14.75 -16.58
CA ARG A 153 -5.21 -14.81 -15.33
C ARG A 153 -4.33 -14.85 -14.08
N GLY A 154 -3.12 -15.40 -14.17
CA GLY A 154 -2.14 -15.39 -13.10
C GLY A 154 -1.70 -13.96 -12.73
N LEU A 155 -1.53 -13.08 -13.72
CA LEU A 155 -1.13 -11.69 -13.54
C LEU A 155 -2.24 -10.80 -12.97
N THR A 156 -3.50 -11.17 -13.12
CA THR A 156 -4.66 -10.44 -12.60
C THR A 156 -5.17 -11.00 -11.28
N ARG A 157 -4.49 -11.99 -10.72
CA ARG A 157 -4.86 -12.60 -9.44
C ARG A 157 -4.85 -11.58 -8.30
N GLY A 158 -5.92 -11.59 -7.54
CA GLY A 158 -6.07 -10.67 -6.41
C GLY A 158 -6.48 -9.25 -6.81
N LEU A 159 -6.92 -9.00 -8.06
CA LEU A 159 -7.48 -7.71 -8.48
C LEU A 159 -8.67 -7.33 -7.59
N VAL A 160 -9.69 -8.19 -7.53
CA VAL A 160 -10.92 -7.93 -6.77
C VAL A 160 -10.63 -7.62 -5.29
N PRO A 161 -9.91 -8.45 -4.52
CA PRO A 161 -9.61 -8.11 -3.13
C PRO A 161 -8.64 -6.92 -2.99
N THR A 162 -7.84 -6.61 -4.02
CA THR A 162 -7.04 -5.37 -4.01
C THR A 162 -7.94 -4.15 -4.08
N LEU A 163 -8.91 -4.13 -4.99
CA LEU A 163 -9.88 -3.04 -5.11
C LEU A 163 -10.81 -2.99 -3.88
N ALA A 164 -11.29 -4.14 -3.40
CA ALA A 164 -12.11 -4.24 -2.20
C ALA A 164 -11.39 -3.73 -0.93
N ARG A 165 -10.05 -3.71 -0.93
CA ARG A 165 -9.25 -3.09 0.12
C ARG A 165 -9.05 -1.59 -0.11
N ASP A 166 -8.62 -1.20 -1.32
CA ASP A 166 -8.12 0.15 -1.58
C ASP A 166 -9.25 1.18 -1.68
N VAL A 167 -10.39 0.80 -2.23
CA VAL A 167 -11.55 1.69 -2.37
C VAL A 167 -12.20 1.98 -1.00
N PRO A 168 -12.62 0.98 -0.21
CA PRO A 168 -13.17 1.24 1.13
C PRO A 168 -12.15 1.89 2.06
N PHE A 169 -10.87 1.51 1.93
CA PHE A 169 -9.81 2.11 2.73
C PHE A 169 -9.78 3.63 2.58
N SER A 170 -9.89 4.15 1.36
CA SER A 170 -9.85 5.59 1.10
C SER A 170 -11.05 6.31 1.73
N GLY A 171 -12.26 5.72 1.63
CA GLY A 171 -13.46 6.25 2.26
C GLY A 171 -13.40 6.21 3.79
N LEU A 172 -13.02 5.06 4.36
CA LEU A 172 -12.89 4.88 5.81
C LEU A 172 -11.81 5.80 6.41
N TYR A 173 -10.69 5.94 5.70
CA TYR A 173 -9.63 6.86 6.12
C TYR A 173 -10.14 8.29 6.24
N LEU A 174 -10.85 8.78 5.24
CA LEU A 174 -11.39 10.14 5.25
C LEU A 174 -12.44 10.30 6.36
N MET A 175 -13.35 9.34 6.51
CA MET A 175 -14.37 9.34 7.56
C MET A 175 -13.73 9.39 8.96
N PHE A 176 -12.79 8.51 9.27
CA PHE A 176 -12.11 8.51 10.56
C PHE A 176 -11.29 9.78 10.78
N TYR A 177 -10.62 10.29 9.74
CA TYR A 177 -9.84 11.50 9.81
C TYR A 177 -10.70 12.72 10.16
N GLU A 178 -11.81 12.94 9.45
CA GLU A 178 -12.71 14.04 9.73
C GLU A 178 -13.41 13.90 11.08
N HIS A 179 -13.81 12.67 11.47
CA HIS A 179 -14.38 12.41 12.79
C HIS A 179 -13.40 12.73 13.92
N LEU A 180 -12.16 12.27 13.84
CA LEU A 180 -11.14 12.55 14.85
C LEU A 180 -10.85 14.05 14.96
N LYS A 181 -10.79 14.76 13.83
CA LYS A 181 -10.70 16.22 13.83
C LYS A 181 -11.90 16.89 14.49
N ALA A 182 -13.11 16.39 14.23
CA ALA A 182 -14.33 16.97 14.81
C ALA A 182 -14.34 16.84 16.34
N VAL A 183 -13.98 15.68 16.88
CA VAL A 183 -13.95 15.37 18.32
C VAL A 183 -12.83 16.11 19.07
N THR A 184 -11.76 16.49 18.40
CA THR A 184 -10.64 17.19 19.05
C THR A 184 -11.09 18.57 19.55
N PRO A 185 -10.83 18.94 20.83
CA PRO A 185 -11.19 20.24 21.39
C PRO A 185 -10.61 21.42 20.59
N ARG A 186 -11.34 22.53 20.54
CA ARG A 186 -10.93 23.73 19.80
C ARG A 186 -9.61 24.30 20.29
N GLU A 187 -9.39 24.33 21.61
CA GLU A 187 -8.16 24.80 22.24
C GLU A 187 -6.91 24.08 21.74
N VAL A 188 -6.99 22.75 21.57
CA VAL A 188 -5.88 21.95 21.04
C VAL A 188 -5.67 22.19 19.54
N LYS A 189 -6.77 22.40 18.79
CA LYS A 189 -6.69 22.72 17.34
C LYS A 189 -6.01 24.06 17.10
N ASP A 190 -6.31 25.05 17.93
CA ASP A 190 -5.79 26.42 17.77
C ASP A 190 -4.31 26.51 18.21
N LEU A 191 -3.93 25.75 19.26
CA LEU A 191 -2.54 25.71 19.74
C LEU A 191 -1.60 24.93 18.82
N GLN A 192 -2.03 23.77 18.31
CA GLN A 192 -1.17 22.90 17.49
C GLN A 192 -1.95 22.24 16.33
N PRO A 193 -2.42 23.00 15.34
CA PRO A 193 -3.23 22.47 14.25
C PRO A 193 -2.52 21.36 13.47
N SER A 194 -1.22 21.52 13.26
CA SER A 194 -0.41 20.55 12.52
C SER A 194 -0.32 19.20 13.23
N ALA A 195 -0.12 19.19 14.55
CA ALA A 195 -0.08 17.94 15.34
C ALA A 195 -1.43 17.24 15.34
N VAL A 196 -2.54 17.96 15.40
CA VAL A 196 -3.90 17.41 15.30
C VAL A 196 -4.11 16.73 13.95
N HIS A 197 -3.74 17.37 12.85
CA HIS A 197 -3.82 16.79 11.51
C HIS A 197 -2.97 15.52 11.39
N PHE A 198 -1.75 15.54 11.92
CA PHE A 198 -0.86 14.40 11.91
C PHE A 198 -1.44 13.21 12.71
N LEU A 199 -1.80 13.42 13.98
CA LEU A 199 -2.32 12.39 14.86
C LEU A 199 -3.65 11.83 14.33
N SER A 200 -4.55 12.70 13.88
CA SER A 200 -5.81 12.26 13.26
C SER A 200 -5.56 11.41 12.01
N GLY A 201 -4.63 11.80 11.16
CA GLY A 201 -4.25 11.02 9.97
C GLY A 201 -3.62 9.67 10.31
N LEU A 202 -2.78 9.63 11.33
CA LEU A 202 -2.13 8.40 11.80
C LEU A 202 -3.16 7.42 12.36
N VAL A 203 -4.00 7.86 13.30
CA VAL A 203 -5.04 7.02 13.92
C VAL A 203 -6.06 6.56 12.89
N ALA A 204 -6.58 7.48 12.05
CA ALA A 204 -7.48 7.14 10.95
C ALA A 204 -6.88 6.08 10.01
N GLY A 205 -5.59 6.19 9.71
CA GLY A 205 -4.89 5.23 8.87
C GLY A 205 -4.76 3.85 9.49
N VAL A 206 -4.51 3.76 10.79
CA VAL A 206 -4.46 2.49 11.53
C VAL A 206 -5.85 1.86 11.58
N LEU A 207 -6.89 2.62 11.95
CA LEU A 207 -8.27 2.13 12.01
C LEU A 207 -8.76 1.64 10.64
N ALA A 208 -8.57 2.43 9.59
CA ALA A 208 -8.93 2.02 8.23
C ALA A 208 -8.15 0.77 7.78
N SER A 209 -6.89 0.63 8.20
CA SER A 209 -6.09 -0.58 7.94
C SER A 209 -6.65 -1.79 8.66
N LEU A 210 -7.12 -1.64 9.89
CA LEU A 210 -7.72 -2.74 10.67
C LEU A 210 -8.99 -3.26 9.99
N VAL A 211 -9.90 -2.37 9.61
CA VAL A 211 -11.17 -2.73 8.93
C VAL A 211 -10.91 -3.40 7.57
N THR A 212 -9.89 -2.94 6.84
CA THR A 212 -9.55 -3.51 5.52
C THR A 212 -8.56 -4.69 5.58
N GLN A 213 -8.14 -5.13 6.77
CA GLN A 213 -7.19 -6.23 6.93
C GLN A 213 -7.68 -7.56 6.36
N PRO A 214 -8.95 -7.98 6.53
CA PRO A 214 -9.43 -9.23 5.93
C PRO A 214 -9.26 -9.27 4.40
N ALA A 215 -9.58 -8.19 3.71
CA ALA A 215 -9.39 -8.09 2.26
C ALA A 215 -7.90 -8.16 1.85
N ASP A 216 -7.01 -7.60 2.68
CA ASP A 216 -5.57 -7.65 2.45
C ASP A 216 -5.01 -9.08 2.58
N VAL A 217 -5.46 -9.84 3.57
CA VAL A 217 -5.05 -11.24 3.75
C VAL A 217 -5.55 -12.10 2.58
N VAL A 218 -6.83 -12.01 2.22
CA VAL A 218 -7.41 -12.74 1.10
C VAL A 218 -6.69 -12.41 -0.22
N LYS A 219 -6.39 -11.12 -0.45
CA LYS A 219 -5.60 -10.67 -1.60
C LYS A 219 -4.24 -11.37 -1.67
N THR A 220 -3.50 -11.34 -0.57
CA THR A 220 -2.13 -11.92 -0.52
C THR A 220 -2.17 -13.42 -0.77
N GLU A 221 -3.11 -14.14 -0.16
CA GLU A 221 -3.34 -15.56 -0.38
C GLU A 221 -3.65 -15.89 -1.85
N LEU A 222 -4.50 -15.08 -2.50
CA LEU A 222 -4.82 -15.28 -3.92
C LEU A 222 -3.62 -15.01 -4.83
N GLN A 223 -2.81 -14.01 -4.51
CA GLN A 223 -1.61 -13.68 -5.29
C GLN A 223 -0.51 -14.74 -5.14
N LEU A 224 -0.45 -15.42 -3.99
CA LEU A 224 0.50 -16.50 -3.71
C LEU A 224 0.04 -17.88 -4.18
N ALA A 225 -1.25 -18.09 -4.43
CA ALA A 225 -1.76 -19.38 -4.86
C ALA A 225 -1.20 -19.80 -6.22
N ARG A 226 -0.66 -21.02 -6.31
CA ARG A 226 -0.19 -21.63 -7.58
C ARG A 226 -1.36 -22.28 -8.34
N GLY A 227 -1.39 -22.11 -9.66
CA GLY A 227 -2.00 -23.03 -10.64
C GLY A 227 -3.51 -23.06 -10.76
N GLN A 228 -4.35 -22.79 -9.78
CA GLN A 228 -5.80 -22.91 -9.92
C GLN A 228 -6.54 -21.60 -9.68
N GLY A 229 -7.60 -21.38 -10.49
CA GLY A 229 -8.50 -20.22 -10.39
C GLY A 229 -9.30 -20.19 -9.08
N ARG A 230 -8.62 -20.03 -7.95
CA ARG A 230 -9.29 -19.88 -6.65
C ARG A 230 -10.15 -18.64 -6.65
N ARG A 231 -11.41 -18.79 -6.26
CA ARG A 231 -12.34 -17.69 -6.09
C ARG A 231 -12.10 -17.01 -4.75
N VAL A 232 -12.35 -15.70 -4.68
CA VAL A 232 -12.21 -14.88 -3.45
C VAL A 232 -12.91 -15.51 -2.25
N LEU A 233 -14.17 -15.93 -2.46
CA LEU A 233 -15.00 -16.53 -1.39
C LEU A 233 -14.44 -17.87 -0.90
N ASN A 234 -13.97 -18.73 -1.80
CA ASN A 234 -13.38 -20.01 -1.42
C ASN A 234 -12.08 -19.79 -0.61
N THR A 235 -11.26 -18.82 -1.01
CA THR A 235 -10.04 -18.48 -0.28
C THR A 235 -10.37 -17.93 1.11
N ALA A 236 -11.37 -17.07 1.24
CA ALA A 236 -11.82 -16.56 2.53
C ALA A 236 -12.35 -17.69 3.43
N ALA A 237 -13.14 -18.61 2.88
CA ALA A 237 -13.64 -19.79 3.60
C ALA A 237 -12.49 -20.72 4.04
N ASP A 238 -11.49 -20.93 3.19
CA ASP A 238 -10.29 -21.71 3.54
C ASP A 238 -9.50 -21.10 4.69
N ILE A 239 -9.33 -19.78 4.70
CA ILE A 239 -8.67 -19.06 5.80
C ILE A 239 -9.46 -19.24 7.10
N LEU A 240 -10.78 -19.05 7.03
CA LEU A 240 -11.67 -19.20 8.18
C LEU A 240 -11.61 -20.63 8.77
N ARG A 241 -11.64 -21.66 7.91
CA ARG A 241 -11.58 -23.07 8.34
C ARG A 241 -10.24 -23.44 8.95
N ARG A 242 -9.12 -22.92 8.43
CA ARG A 242 -7.76 -23.29 8.86
C ARG A 242 -7.26 -22.50 10.04
N GLN A 243 -7.56 -21.23 10.12
CA GLN A 243 -6.97 -20.29 11.08
C GLN A 243 -8.02 -19.57 11.94
N GLY A 244 -9.31 -19.79 11.69
CA GLY A 244 -10.40 -19.08 12.34
C GLY A 244 -10.41 -17.57 12.00
N LEU A 245 -11.17 -16.80 12.76
CA LEU A 245 -11.27 -15.34 12.57
C LEU A 245 -9.92 -14.64 12.73
N ALA A 246 -9.08 -15.18 13.60
CA ALA A 246 -7.75 -14.61 13.84
C ALA A 246 -6.81 -14.73 12.61
N GLY A 247 -7.12 -15.61 11.62
CA GLY A 247 -6.42 -15.65 10.32
C GLY A 247 -6.50 -14.33 9.55
N PHE A 248 -7.63 -13.65 9.63
CA PHE A 248 -7.84 -12.37 8.94
C PHE A 248 -7.08 -11.18 9.54
N THR A 249 -6.51 -11.31 10.73
CA THR A 249 -5.68 -10.27 11.37
C THR A 249 -4.18 -10.48 11.15
N THR A 250 -3.80 -11.58 10.50
CA THR A 250 -2.39 -11.92 10.25
C THR A 250 -1.69 -10.84 9.42
N GLY A 251 -0.51 -10.39 9.88
CA GLY A 251 0.25 -9.33 9.22
C GLY A 251 -0.26 -7.90 9.48
N PHE A 252 -1.24 -7.71 10.38
CA PHE A 252 -1.71 -6.37 10.75
C PHE A 252 -0.62 -5.51 11.39
N VAL A 253 0.14 -6.08 12.34
CA VAL A 253 1.19 -5.34 13.07
C VAL A 253 2.23 -4.71 12.13
N PRO A 254 2.90 -5.45 11.22
CA PRO A 254 3.86 -4.84 10.31
C PRO A 254 3.20 -3.84 9.35
N ARG A 255 1.94 -4.05 8.96
CA ARG A 255 1.18 -3.09 8.14
C ARG A 255 0.90 -1.78 8.88
N ALA A 256 0.45 -1.85 10.13
CA ALA A 256 0.19 -0.69 10.97
C ALA A 256 1.50 0.07 11.27
N LEU A 257 2.55 -0.66 11.65
CA LEU A 257 3.87 -0.09 11.95
C LEU A 257 4.43 0.65 10.74
N ARG A 258 4.43 0.03 9.56
CA ARG A 258 4.85 0.70 8.32
C ARG A 258 4.09 2.01 8.10
N ARG A 259 2.77 2.00 8.30
CA ARG A 259 1.94 3.18 8.07
C ARG A 259 2.26 4.30 9.05
N THR A 260 2.45 3.96 10.32
CA THR A 260 2.87 4.89 11.37
C THR A 260 4.23 5.51 11.06
N MET A 261 5.20 4.68 10.67
CA MET A 261 6.54 5.16 10.33
C MET A 261 6.54 6.03 9.07
N MET A 262 5.74 5.70 8.06
CA MET A 262 5.59 6.54 6.87
C MET A 262 4.97 7.90 7.21
N ALA A 263 3.97 7.93 8.09
CA ALA A 263 3.36 9.17 8.55
C ALA A 263 4.38 10.01 9.34
N ALA A 264 5.14 9.39 10.25
CA ALA A 264 6.19 10.06 11.01
C ALA A 264 7.29 10.65 10.10
N LEU A 265 7.73 9.90 9.09
CA LEU A 265 8.70 10.38 8.11
C LEU A 265 8.16 11.58 7.31
N ALA A 266 6.92 11.47 6.82
CA ALA A 266 6.28 12.56 6.09
C ALA A 266 6.15 13.83 6.95
N TRP A 267 5.80 13.67 8.22
CA TRP A 267 5.74 14.77 9.19
C TRP A 267 7.11 15.43 9.42
N THR A 268 8.15 14.62 9.64
CA THR A 268 9.52 15.12 9.86
C THR A 268 10.03 15.91 8.66
N VAL A 269 9.75 15.42 7.44
CA VAL A 269 10.12 16.14 6.20
C VAL A 269 9.34 17.44 6.10
N TYR A 270 8.05 17.44 6.38
CA TYR A 270 7.20 18.63 6.38
C TYR A 270 7.71 19.70 7.36
N GLU A 271 8.01 19.32 8.61
CA GLU A 271 8.56 20.27 9.61
C GLU A 271 9.91 20.85 9.20
N LYS A 272 10.80 20.01 8.66
CA LYS A 272 12.09 20.49 8.16
C LYS A 272 11.93 21.48 7.01
N MET A 273 11.01 21.18 6.07
CA MET A 273 10.73 22.09 4.95
C MET A 273 10.18 23.43 5.42
N ILE A 274 9.21 23.45 6.34
CA ILE A 274 8.66 24.69 6.89
C ILE A 274 9.76 25.52 7.57
N LYS A 275 10.60 24.88 8.38
CA LYS A 275 11.73 25.56 9.05
C LYS A 275 12.75 26.13 8.06
N SER A 276 13.01 25.40 6.96
CA SER A 276 13.97 25.80 5.92
C SER A 276 13.45 26.96 5.06
N ILE A 277 12.12 27.06 4.86
CA ILE A 277 11.49 28.11 4.04
C ILE A 277 11.13 29.35 4.87
N GLY A 278 11.32 29.28 6.19
CA GLY A 278 11.07 30.43 7.09
C GLY A 278 9.59 30.76 7.28
N LEU A 279 8.69 29.86 6.90
CA LEU A 279 7.26 29.98 7.16
C LEU A 279 6.98 29.53 8.61
N LYS A 280 7.11 30.44 9.55
CA LYS A 280 6.54 30.35 10.90
C LYS A 280 5.35 31.25 11.01
#